data_46e7189de2cc75ba53b39bfff1e1b819
#
_entry.id   46e7189de2cc75ba53b39bfff1e1b819
#
_cell.length_a   1.000
_cell.length_b   1.000
_cell.length_c   1.000
_cell.angle_alpha   90.00
_cell.angle_beta   90.00
_cell.angle_gamma   90.00
#
_symmetry.space_group_name_H-M   'P 1'
#
loop_
_entity.id
_entity.type
_entity.pdbx_description
1 polymer ?
#
loop_
_entity_poly.entity_id
_entity_poly.type
_entity_poly.pdbx_seq_one_letter_code
_entity_poly.pdbx_strand_id
1 'polypeptide(L)'
;MYADIVCPFAYVGLTHLIERRHQLGRDDVHFRIRSWPLELVNGSPADAHAIGEEIDEIKPQVAPDLFSGFDPEQFPTSTLPALALTAASYEIGDATGEAVAMHLRQLVFEQGLNVADPEVLAEVAQRHGVAALGDTEVVRDEWIAGRSRGVLGSPHFFVDGESLFCPVLDIRRVDGALVVTIDEEAYEAFARRCFGDRSV
;
A
#
# COMPACT_ATOMS: atom_id res chain seq x y z
N MET A 1 -6.36 1.05 -7.39
CA MET A 1 -6.38 0.00 -6.36
C MET A 1 -6.84 0.56 -5.03
N TYR A 2 -7.11 -0.32 -4.07
CA TYR A 2 -7.44 0.02 -2.68
C TYR A 2 -6.43 -0.64 -1.73
N ALA A 3 -5.91 0.12 -0.78
CA ALA A 3 -4.96 -0.40 0.21
C ALA A 3 -4.89 0.48 1.47
N ASP A 4 -4.51 -0.13 2.59
CA ASP A 4 -4.05 0.59 3.77
C ASP A 4 -2.53 0.87 3.69
N ILE A 5 -2.09 1.88 4.42
CA ILE A 5 -0.66 2.23 4.56
C ILE A 5 0.08 1.17 5.36
N VAL A 6 -0.56 0.65 6.41
CA VAL A 6 0.05 -0.32 7.34
C VAL A 6 -0.10 -1.78 6.91
N CYS A 7 -0.56 -2.05 5.69
CA CYS A 7 -0.64 -3.40 5.16
C CYS A 7 0.72 -3.82 4.58
N PRO A 8 1.44 -4.79 5.18
CA PRO A 8 2.76 -5.22 4.70
C PRO A 8 2.67 -5.88 3.32
N PHE A 9 1.61 -6.64 3.03
CA PHE A 9 1.38 -7.26 1.72
C PHE A 9 1.19 -6.22 0.61
N ALA A 10 0.52 -5.10 0.91
CA ALA A 10 0.37 -4.00 -0.03
C ALA A 10 1.71 -3.31 -0.30
N TYR A 11 2.54 -3.15 0.73
CA TYR A 11 3.87 -2.55 0.59
C TYR A 11 4.77 -3.40 -0.29
N VAL A 12 4.89 -4.71 -0.01
CA VAL A 12 5.67 -5.65 -0.83
C VAL A 12 5.16 -5.66 -2.27
N GLY A 13 3.86 -5.85 -2.46
CA GLY A 13 3.27 -5.95 -3.81
C GLY A 13 3.48 -4.68 -4.64
N LEU A 14 3.31 -3.50 -4.04
CA LEU A 14 3.56 -2.23 -4.72
C LEU A 14 5.04 -2.04 -5.05
N THR A 15 5.94 -2.39 -4.14
CA THR A 15 7.39 -2.29 -4.38
C THR A 15 7.81 -3.12 -5.58
N HIS A 16 7.42 -4.39 -5.65
CA HIS A 16 7.69 -5.26 -6.81
C HIS A 16 7.11 -4.70 -8.11
N LEU A 17 5.87 -4.20 -8.10
CA LEU A 17 5.24 -3.65 -9.30
C LEU A 17 5.92 -2.35 -9.77
N ILE A 18 6.32 -1.48 -8.86
CA ILE A 18 7.02 -0.23 -9.18
C ILE A 18 8.41 -0.54 -9.76
N GLU A 19 9.14 -1.48 -9.18
CA GLU A 19 10.41 -1.95 -9.73
C GLU A 19 10.24 -2.54 -11.13
N ARG A 20 9.22 -3.39 -11.32
CA ARG A 20 8.93 -3.97 -12.64
C ARG A 20 8.56 -2.90 -13.65
N ARG A 21 7.77 -1.89 -13.26
CA ARG A 21 7.44 -0.73 -14.08
C ARG A 21 8.70 0.00 -14.58
N HIS A 22 9.65 0.27 -13.67
CA HIS A 22 10.94 0.90 -14.03
C HIS A 22 11.75 0.04 -14.99
N GLN A 23 11.84 -1.27 -14.77
CA GLN A 23 12.52 -2.20 -15.68
C GLN A 23 11.91 -2.19 -17.09
N LEU A 24 10.59 -2.00 -17.18
CA LEU A 24 9.85 -1.91 -18.45
C LEU A 24 9.89 -0.51 -19.08
N GLY A 25 10.48 0.49 -18.41
CA GLY A 25 10.50 1.89 -18.87
C GLY A 25 9.10 2.50 -18.98
N ARG A 26 8.15 2.09 -18.11
CA ARG A 26 6.76 2.53 -18.11
C ARG A 26 6.48 3.52 -16.97
N ASP A 27 7.37 4.51 -16.82
CA ASP A 27 7.22 5.58 -15.83
C ASP A 27 6.03 6.52 -16.12
N ASP A 28 5.38 6.34 -17.27
CA ASP A 28 4.13 6.97 -17.66
C ASP A 28 2.89 6.40 -16.95
N VAL A 29 2.99 5.22 -16.31
CA VAL A 29 1.88 4.56 -15.61
C VAL A 29 2.02 4.75 -14.12
N HIS A 30 0.95 5.20 -13.46
CA HIS A 30 0.92 5.39 -12.02
C HIS A 30 -0.22 4.60 -11.38
N PHE A 31 0.01 4.08 -10.18
CA PHE A 31 -1.02 3.45 -9.38
C PHE A 31 -1.83 4.52 -8.65
N ARG A 32 -3.14 4.57 -8.89
CA ARG A 32 -4.04 5.36 -8.05
C ARG A 32 -4.47 4.52 -6.86
N ILE A 33 -3.89 4.83 -5.70
CA ILE A 33 -4.10 4.10 -4.44
C ILE A 33 -5.17 4.82 -3.64
N ARG A 34 -6.34 4.19 -3.50
CA ARG A 34 -7.47 4.67 -2.71
C ARG A 34 -7.46 4.06 -1.33
N SER A 35 -8.08 4.75 -0.41
CA SER A 35 -8.13 4.38 1.00
C SER A 35 -8.93 3.10 1.23
N TRP A 36 -8.31 2.14 1.93
CA TRP A 36 -8.96 0.97 2.49
C TRP A 36 -8.51 0.78 3.93
N PRO A 37 -8.95 1.68 4.87
CA PRO A 37 -8.45 1.67 6.23
C PRO A 37 -8.84 0.38 6.95
N LEU A 38 -7.85 -0.42 7.37
CA LEU A 38 -8.08 -1.68 8.09
C LEU A 38 -8.77 -1.43 9.43
N GLU A 39 -8.54 -0.28 10.06
CA GLU A 39 -9.26 0.12 11.28
C GLU A 39 -10.77 0.29 11.08
N LEU A 40 -11.24 0.73 9.90
CA LEU A 40 -12.67 0.80 9.58
C LEU A 40 -13.23 -0.57 9.15
N VAL A 41 -12.40 -1.42 8.56
CA VAL A 41 -12.77 -2.78 8.16
C VAL A 41 -12.94 -3.68 9.39
N ASN A 42 -11.99 -3.62 10.32
CA ASN A 42 -11.93 -4.48 11.50
C ASN A 42 -12.64 -3.88 12.73
N GLY A 43 -13.01 -2.59 12.68
CA GLY A 43 -13.62 -1.88 13.80
C GLY A 43 -12.62 -1.51 14.91
N SER A 44 -11.33 -1.67 14.68
CA SER A 44 -10.24 -1.31 15.59
C SER A 44 -8.95 -1.07 14.80
N PRO A 45 -8.01 -0.26 15.31
CA PRO A 45 -6.67 -0.14 14.74
C PRO A 45 -5.99 -1.50 14.56
N ALA A 46 -5.08 -1.59 13.60
CA ALA A 46 -4.26 -2.78 13.42
C ALA A 46 -3.35 -2.97 14.64
N ASP A 47 -3.14 -4.21 15.04
CA ASP A 47 -2.24 -4.56 16.14
C ASP A 47 -0.78 -4.54 15.66
N ALA A 48 0.03 -3.67 16.27
CA ALA A 48 1.42 -3.47 15.90
C ALA A 48 2.27 -4.76 15.99
N HIS A 49 2.02 -5.55 17.04
CA HIS A 49 2.77 -6.80 17.24
C HIS A 49 2.35 -7.86 16.23
N ALA A 50 1.05 -7.96 15.94
CA ALA A 50 0.56 -8.88 14.91
C ALA A 50 1.12 -8.53 13.51
N ILE A 51 1.22 -7.23 13.18
CA ILE A 51 1.88 -6.77 11.94
C ILE A 51 3.37 -7.11 11.96
N GLY A 52 4.05 -6.97 13.11
CA GLY A 52 5.46 -7.37 13.27
C GLY A 52 5.66 -8.87 13.04
N GLU A 53 4.80 -9.72 13.58
CA GLU A 53 4.83 -11.16 13.34
C GLU A 53 4.63 -11.50 11.85
N GLU A 54 3.68 -10.83 11.17
CA GLU A 54 3.51 -11.00 9.72
C GLU A 54 4.75 -10.56 8.94
N ILE A 55 5.39 -9.44 9.31
CA ILE A 55 6.63 -8.96 8.70
C ILE A 55 7.76 -9.98 8.86
N ASP A 56 7.94 -10.52 10.05
CA ASP A 56 8.99 -11.53 10.34
C ASP A 56 8.80 -12.80 9.50
N GLU A 57 7.55 -13.17 9.20
CA GLU A 57 7.22 -14.31 8.34
C GLU A 57 7.38 -13.97 6.85
N ILE A 58 6.98 -12.76 6.39
CA ILE A 58 7.03 -12.33 4.98
C ILE A 58 8.46 -12.07 4.52
N LYS A 59 9.24 -11.37 5.35
CA LYS A 59 10.57 -10.85 5.00
C LYS A 59 11.50 -11.91 4.42
N PRO A 60 11.75 -13.07 5.07
CA PRO A 60 12.66 -14.09 4.54
C PRO A 60 12.13 -14.79 3.27
N GLN A 61 10.85 -14.70 2.97
CA GLN A 61 10.23 -15.44 1.87
C GLN A 61 10.21 -14.64 0.56
N VAL A 62 9.79 -13.36 0.61
CA VAL A 62 9.54 -12.56 -0.60
C VAL A 62 10.02 -11.10 -0.52
N ALA A 63 10.59 -10.66 0.63
CA ALA A 63 10.94 -9.25 0.83
C ALA A 63 12.21 -9.06 1.70
N PRO A 64 13.34 -9.75 1.43
CA PRO A 64 14.52 -9.77 2.31
C PRO A 64 15.13 -8.38 2.56
N ASP A 65 14.97 -7.47 1.62
CA ASP A 65 15.54 -6.12 1.66
C ASP A 65 14.56 -5.05 2.19
N LEU A 66 13.31 -5.43 2.51
CA LEU A 66 12.31 -4.52 3.06
C LEU A 66 12.19 -4.64 4.59
N PHE A 67 11.43 -3.73 5.18
CA PHE A 67 11.12 -3.70 6.62
C PHE A 67 12.35 -3.51 7.52
N SER A 68 13.32 -2.72 7.05
CA SER A 68 14.59 -2.54 7.76
C SER A 68 14.46 -1.72 9.06
N GLY A 69 13.44 -0.89 9.15
CA GLY A 69 13.22 0.02 10.27
C GLY A 69 11.86 -0.12 10.95
N PHE A 70 11.10 -1.19 10.70
CA PHE A 70 9.80 -1.35 11.36
C PHE A 70 9.96 -1.38 12.88
N ASP A 71 9.20 -0.50 13.56
CA ASP A 71 9.18 -0.37 15.01
C ASP A 71 7.73 -0.43 15.52
N PRO A 72 7.32 -1.52 16.21
CA PRO A 72 5.98 -1.63 16.74
C PRO A 72 5.63 -0.58 17.80
N GLU A 73 6.62 0.00 18.50
CA GLU A 73 6.40 1.06 19.49
C GLU A 73 6.05 2.41 18.83
N GLN A 74 6.42 2.59 17.56
CA GLN A 74 6.11 3.78 16.75
C GLN A 74 4.98 3.53 15.75
N PHE A 75 4.30 2.38 15.83
CA PHE A 75 3.24 2.04 14.91
C PHE A 75 2.04 2.97 15.05
N PRO A 76 1.44 3.46 13.95
CA PRO A 76 0.36 4.43 14.01
C PRO A 76 -0.92 3.85 14.63
N THR A 77 -1.53 4.58 15.55
CA THR A 77 -2.83 4.24 16.15
C THR A 77 -4.01 4.46 15.21
N SER A 78 -3.82 5.20 14.12
CA SER A 78 -4.79 5.41 13.06
C SER A 78 -4.06 5.73 11.76
N THR A 79 -4.57 5.23 10.64
CA THR A 79 -4.07 5.54 9.29
C THR A 79 -4.91 6.60 8.58
N LEU A 80 -6.04 7.02 9.16
CA LEU A 80 -6.95 7.96 8.51
C LEU A 80 -6.30 9.29 8.12
N PRO A 81 -5.48 9.96 8.98
CA PRO A 81 -4.84 11.21 8.59
C PRO A 81 -3.83 11.04 7.44
N ALA A 82 -3.06 9.97 7.46
CA ALA A 82 -2.08 9.67 6.41
C ALA A 82 -2.75 9.29 5.07
N LEU A 83 -3.87 8.56 5.13
CA LEU A 83 -4.71 8.28 3.96
C LEU A 83 -5.38 9.54 3.41
N ALA A 84 -5.79 10.48 4.28
CA ALA A 84 -6.32 11.77 3.87
C ALA A 84 -5.26 12.62 3.14
N LEU A 85 -4.02 12.64 3.63
CA LEU A 85 -2.90 13.28 2.93
C LEU A 85 -2.64 12.62 1.57
N THR A 86 -2.70 11.29 1.50
CA THR A 86 -2.60 10.55 0.23
C THR A 86 -3.69 10.98 -0.74
N ALA A 87 -4.94 11.03 -0.31
CA ALA A 87 -6.06 11.46 -1.15
C ALA A 87 -5.87 12.90 -1.66
N ALA A 88 -5.48 13.84 -0.77
CA ALA A 88 -5.20 15.23 -1.14
C ALA A 88 -4.04 15.34 -2.16
N SER A 89 -3.04 14.48 -2.07
CA SER A 89 -1.91 14.49 -3.01
C SER A 89 -2.29 14.03 -4.42
N TYR A 90 -3.29 13.16 -4.56
CA TYR A 90 -3.85 12.77 -5.87
C TYR A 90 -4.62 13.90 -6.57
N GLU A 91 -5.06 14.94 -5.85
CA GLU A 91 -5.65 16.15 -6.47
C GLU A 91 -4.59 17.00 -7.21
N ILE A 92 -3.30 16.84 -6.87
CA ILE A 92 -2.18 17.47 -7.57
C ILE A 92 -1.84 16.69 -8.84
N GLY A 93 -1.87 15.36 -8.76
CA GLY A 93 -1.63 14.47 -9.89
C GLY A 93 -1.28 13.04 -9.44
N ASP A 94 -1.43 12.09 -10.36
CA ASP A 94 -1.24 10.67 -10.06
C ASP A 94 0.19 10.34 -9.61
N ALA A 95 1.20 10.97 -10.22
CA ALA A 95 2.60 10.82 -9.81
C ALA A 95 2.85 11.29 -8.36
N THR A 96 2.30 12.46 -7.99
CA THR A 96 2.42 12.98 -6.62
C THR A 96 1.71 12.10 -5.63
N GLY A 97 0.48 11.66 -5.95
CA GLY A 97 -0.30 10.78 -5.11
C GLY A 97 0.38 9.44 -4.84
N GLU A 98 0.90 8.80 -5.89
CA GLU A 98 1.67 7.55 -5.75
C GLU A 98 2.94 7.77 -4.92
N ALA A 99 3.69 8.85 -5.16
CA ALA A 99 4.91 9.16 -4.41
C ALA A 99 4.63 9.37 -2.91
N VAL A 100 3.56 10.09 -2.56
CA VAL A 100 3.13 10.27 -1.16
C VAL A 100 2.70 8.93 -0.54
N ALA A 101 1.88 8.16 -1.26
CA ALA A 101 1.42 6.86 -0.77
C ALA A 101 2.57 5.89 -0.48
N MET A 102 3.60 5.87 -1.31
CA MET A 102 4.80 5.04 -1.09
C MET A 102 5.70 5.61 0.00
N HIS A 103 5.88 6.93 0.04
CA HIS A 103 6.68 7.58 1.09
C HIS A 103 6.13 7.30 2.49
N LEU A 104 4.81 7.41 2.69
CA LEU A 104 4.18 7.09 3.98
C LEU A 104 4.42 5.63 4.40
N ARG A 105 4.38 4.68 3.46
CA ARG A 105 4.72 3.27 3.73
C ARG A 105 6.19 3.08 4.11
N GLN A 106 7.10 3.77 3.40
CA GLN A 106 8.53 3.75 3.73
C GLN A 106 8.82 4.34 5.11
N LEU A 107 8.09 5.39 5.53
CA LEU A 107 8.22 5.94 6.87
C LEU A 107 7.86 4.91 7.94
N VAL A 108 6.77 4.16 7.76
CA VAL A 108 6.35 3.11 8.69
C VAL A 108 7.32 1.93 8.67
N PHE A 109 7.60 1.39 7.50
CA PHE A 109 8.25 0.08 7.35
C PHE A 109 9.78 0.14 7.30
N GLU A 110 10.36 1.25 6.80
CA GLU A 110 11.80 1.39 6.66
C GLU A 110 12.44 2.37 7.65
N GLN A 111 11.66 3.25 8.27
CA GLN A 111 12.18 4.28 9.16
C GLN A 111 11.57 4.22 10.58
N GLY A 112 10.56 3.39 10.82
CA GLY A 112 9.90 3.25 12.12
C GLY A 112 9.25 4.55 12.60
N LEU A 113 8.67 5.34 11.68
CA LEU A 113 8.03 6.61 12.05
C LEU A 113 6.51 6.47 12.12
N ASN A 114 5.94 7.17 13.10
CA ASN A 114 4.50 7.20 13.31
C ASN A 114 3.82 8.15 12.33
N VAL A 115 3.18 7.61 11.29
CA VAL A 115 2.43 8.40 10.29
C VAL A 115 1.06 8.91 10.79
N ALA A 116 0.72 8.71 12.07
CA ALA A 116 -0.38 9.42 12.72
C ALA A 116 0.08 10.75 13.34
N ASP A 117 1.40 10.96 13.46
CA ASP A 117 1.98 12.19 14.02
C ASP A 117 1.77 13.36 13.03
N PRO A 118 1.12 14.46 13.47
CA PRO A 118 0.92 15.63 12.62
C PRO A 118 2.21 16.28 12.10
N GLU A 119 3.31 16.19 12.85
CA GLU A 119 4.60 16.76 12.43
C GLU A 119 5.18 15.94 11.28
N VAL A 120 5.14 14.61 11.38
CA VAL A 120 5.55 13.69 10.29
C VAL A 120 4.71 13.95 9.03
N LEU A 121 3.39 14.08 9.17
CA LEU A 121 2.51 14.35 8.04
C LEU A 121 2.78 15.72 7.41
N ALA A 122 3.07 16.75 8.23
CA ALA A 122 3.41 18.08 7.74
C ALA A 122 4.73 18.08 6.94
N GLU A 123 5.74 17.32 7.38
CA GLU A 123 7.00 17.15 6.64
C GLU A 123 6.78 16.45 5.30
N VAL A 124 5.96 15.39 5.27
CA VAL A 124 5.59 14.71 4.02
C VAL A 124 4.86 15.67 3.09
N ALA A 125 3.87 16.41 3.58
CA ALA A 125 3.11 17.37 2.80
C ALA A 125 4.03 18.45 2.20
N GLN A 126 4.92 19.04 3.02
CA GLN A 126 5.89 20.01 2.56
C GLN A 126 6.82 19.45 1.48
N ARG A 127 7.37 18.26 1.69
CA ARG A 127 8.30 17.59 0.76
C ARG A 127 7.68 17.36 -0.61
N HIS A 128 6.39 17.04 -0.66
CA HIS A 128 5.67 16.74 -1.90
C HIS A 128 4.83 17.92 -2.44
N GLY A 129 4.92 19.10 -1.81
CA GLY A 129 4.19 20.30 -2.25
C GLY A 129 2.68 20.20 -2.05
N VAL A 130 2.22 19.41 -1.08
CA VAL A 130 0.80 19.28 -0.72
C VAL A 130 0.43 20.39 0.25
N ALA A 131 -0.51 21.28 -0.14
CA ALA A 131 -0.82 22.49 0.63
C ALA A 131 -1.68 22.23 1.89
N ALA A 132 -2.40 21.11 1.94
CA ALA A 132 -3.28 20.73 3.05
C ALA A 132 -3.25 19.22 3.28
N LEU A 133 -3.37 18.80 4.54
CA LEU A 133 -3.30 17.38 4.92
C LEU A 133 -4.52 16.56 4.45
N GLY A 134 -5.55 17.19 3.90
CA GLY A 134 -6.78 16.51 3.48
C GLY A 134 -7.79 16.31 4.62
N ASP A 135 -8.98 15.86 4.24
CA ASP A 135 -10.09 15.57 5.16
C ASP A 135 -10.28 14.06 5.25
N THR A 136 -10.45 13.55 6.47
CA THR A 136 -10.73 12.13 6.71
C THR A 136 -12.10 11.69 6.21
N GLU A 137 -13.01 12.61 5.87
CA GLU A 137 -14.28 12.27 5.21
C GLU A 137 -14.03 11.66 3.83
N VAL A 138 -13.06 12.16 3.06
CA VAL A 138 -12.67 11.58 1.76
C VAL A 138 -12.23 10.12 1.92
N VAL A 139 -11.51 9.81 3.00
CA VAL A 139 -11.08 8.43 3.31
C VAL A 139 -12.29 7.52 3.53
N ARG A 140 -13.30 8.01 4.24
CA ARG A 140 -14.55 7.26 4.47
C ARG A 140 -15.34 7.08 3.18
N ASP A 141 -15.41 8.09 2.34
CA ASP A 141 -16.10 8.03 1.04
C ASP A 141 -15.42 7.01 0.12
N GLU A 142 -14.09 7.01 0.07
CA GLU A 142 -13.31 6.03 -0.68
C GLU A 142 -13.55 4.60 -0.15
N TRP A 143 -13.56 4.41 1.16
CA TRP A 143 -13.87 3.12 1.78
C TRP A 143 -15.29 2.64 1.44
N ILE A 144 -16.30 3.52 1.53
CA ILE A 144 -17.68 3.19 1.14
C ILE A 144 -17.75 2.83 -0.36
N ALA A 145 -17.08 3.58 -1.21
CA ALA A 145 -16.98 3.29 -2.64
C ALA A 145 -16.30 1.94 -2.90
N GLY A 146 -15.22 1.63 -2.16
CA GLY A 146 -14.53 0.35 -2.24
C GLY A 146 -15.44 -0.82 -1.85
N ARG A 147 -16.19 -0.69 -0.76
CA ARG A 147 -17.20 -1.69 -0.35
C ARG A 147 -18.24 -1.93 -1.44
N SER A 148 -18.75 -0.85 -2.04
CA SER A 148 -19.74 -0.93 -3.12
C SER A 148 -19.19 -1.58 -4.39
N ARG A 149 -17.87 -1.52 -4.60
CA ARG A 149 -17.16 -2.18 -5.71
C ARG A 149 -16.74 -3.63 -5.40
N GLY A 150 -16.99 -4.13 -4.20
CA GLY A 150 -16.61 -5.48 -3.81
C GLY A 150 -15.14 -5.65 -3.46
N VAL A 151 -14.48 -4.60 -2.92
CA VAL A 151 -13.12 -4.73 -2.37
C VAL A 151 -13.12 -5.73 -1.23
N LEU A 152 -12.24 -6.71 -1.29
CA LEU A 152 -12.15 -7.82 -0.34
C LEU A 152 -11.15 -7.55 0.80
N GLY A 153 -10.13 -6.70 0.56
CA GLY A 153 -9.08 -6.41 1.52
C GLY A 153 -8.01 -5.50 0.94
N SER A 154 -6.84 -5.48 1.58
CA SER A 154 -5.67 -4.69 1.20
C SER A 154 -4.49 -5.62 0.88
N PRO A 155 -3.88 -5.53 -0.33
CA PRO A 155 -4.25 -4.70 -1.48
C PRO A 155 -5.34 -5.33 -2.36
N HIS A 156 -6.16 -4.49 -3.00
CA HIS A 156 -7.13 -4.93 -4.00
C HIS A 156 -7.04 -4.06 -5.26
N PHE A 157 -6.81 -4.67 -6.40
CA PHE A 157 -6.58 -3.99 -7.67
C PHE A 157 -7.83 -4.05 -8.58
N PHE A 158 -7.99 -2.99 -9.36
CA PHE A 158 -8.93 -2.95 -10.49
C PHE A 158 -8.13 -2.51 -11.73
N VAL A 159 -7.96 -3.44 -12.66
CA VAL A 159 -7.19 -3.24 -13.90
C VAL A 159 -7.98 -3.84 -15.05
N ASP A 160 -8.17 -3.08 -16.13
CA ASP A 160 -8.89 -3.51 -17.35
C ASP A 160 -10.27 -4.14 -17.08
N GLY A 161 -10.98 -3.61 -16.07
CA GLY A 161 -12.30 -4.09 -15.69
C GLY A 161 -12.30 -5.36 -14.82
N GLU A 162 -11.15 -5.94 -14.54
CA GLU A 162 -11.00 -7.05 -13.60
C GLU A 162 -10.80 -6.58 -12.17
N SER A 163 -11.23 -7.40 -11.22
CA SER A 163 -11.16 -7.20 -9.77
C SER A 163 -10.26 -8.29 -9.17
N LEU A 164 -9.09 -7.91 -8.65
CA LEU A 164 -8.03 -8.83 -8.26
C LEU A 164 -7.56 -8.52 -6.83
N PHE A 165 -7.78 -9.47 -5.93
CA PHE A 165 -7.30 -9.36 -4.54
C PHE A 165 -5.88 -9.92 -4.44
N CYS A 166 -4.95 -9.11 -3.94
CA CYS A 166 -3.54 -9.44 -3.70
C CYS A 166 -2.86 -10.19 -4.88
N PRO A 167 -2.88 -9.66 -6.13
CA PRO A 167 -2.48 -10.41 -7.31
C PRO A 167 -0.97 -10.65 -7.45
N VAL A 168 -0.14 -10.04 -6.60
CA VAL A 168 1.33 -10.19 -6.61
C VAL A 168 1.78 -11.34 -5.71
N LEU A 169 1.07 -11.54 -4.60
CA LEU A 169 1.46 -12.49 -3.55
C LEU A 169 0.40 -13.60 -3.42
N ASP A 170 0.84 -14.84 -3.41
CA ASP A 170 0.03 -15.97 -2.97
C ASP A 170 0.28 -16.19 -1.46
N ILE A 171 -0.77 -15.98 -0.68
CA ILE A 171 -0.71 -15.95 0.79
C ILE A 171 -1.57 -17.08 1.33
N ARG A 172 -0.94 -17.98 2.10
CA ARG A 172 -1.61 -19.12 2.74
C ARG A 172 -1.16 -19.28 4.17
N ARG A 173 -2.02 -19.86 5.02
CA ARG A 173 -1.62 -20.35 6.34
C ARG A 173 -1.55 -21.86 6.32
N VAL A 174 -0.39 -22.40 6.66
CA VAL A 174 -0.12 -23.84 6.73
C VAL A 174 0.35 -24.15 8.15
N ASP A 175 -0.40 -24.97 8.87
CA ASP A 175 -0.14 -25.34 10.27
C ASP A 175 0.07 -24.12 11.20
N GLY A 176 -0.63 -23.03 10.89
CA GLY A 176 -0.56 -21.75 11.64
C GLY A 176 0.49 -20.77 11.15
N ALA A 177 1.50 -21.20 10.41
CA ALA A 177 2.53 -20.35 9.82
C ALA A 177 2.06 -19.70 8.52
N LEU A 178 2.50 -18.48 8.27
CA LEU A 178 2.24 -17.76 7.04
C LEU A 178 3.23 -18.22 5.95
N VAL A 179 2.70 -18.70 4.85
CA VAL A 179 3.47 -19.05 3.64
C VAL A 179 3.11 -18.05 2.56
N VAL A 180 4.13 -17.29 2.11
CA VAL A 180 3.98 -16.26 1.09
C VAL A 180 4.92 -16.56 -0.07
N THR A 181 4.37 -16.62 -1.27
CA THR A 181 5.15 -16.87 -2.49
C THR A 181 4.73 -15.90 -3.60
N ILE A 182 5.59 -15.73 -4.58
CA ILE A 182 5.28 -15.06 -5.83
C ILE A 182 5.23 -16.14 -6.92
N ASP A 183 4.07 -16.32 -7.55
CA ASP A 183 3.97 -17.09 -8.77
C ASP A 183 4.42 -16.21 -9.94
N GLU A 184 5.60 -16.49 -10.47
CA GLU A 184 6.23 -15.68 -11.50
C GLU A 184 5.38 -15.55 -12.78
N GLU A 185 4.66 -16.60 -13.18
CA GLU A 185 3.80 -16.57 -14.37
C GLU A 185 2.57 -15.68 -14.14
N ALA A 186 1.91 -15.83 -12.99
CA ALA A 186 0.78 -15.01 -12.60
C ALA A 186 1.18 -13.54 -12.38
N TYR A 187 2.33 -13.31 -11.74
CA TYR A 187 2.88 -11.97 -11.53
C TYR A 187 3.19 -11.26 -12.85
N GLU A 188 3.90 -11.92 -13.78
CA GLU A 188 4.22 -11.36 -15.09
C GLU A 188 2.96 -11.12 -15.93
N ALA A 189 1.96 -11.99 -15.83
CA ALA A 189 0.66 -11.79 -16.49
C ALA A 189 -0.06 -10.55 -15.91
N PHE A 190 -0.01 -10.35 -14.60
CA PHE A 190 -0.57 -9.17 -13.95
C PHE A 190 0.21 -7.90 -14.29
N ALA A 191 1.54 -7.94 -14.28
CA ALA A 191 2.39 -6.82 -14.68
C ALA A 191 2.12 -6.37 -16.12
N ARG A 192 1.95 -7.32 -17.06
CA ARG A 192 1.55 -7.00 -18.45
C ARG A 192 0.20 -6.30 -18.53
N ARG A 193 -0.76 -6.66 -17.70
CA ARG A 193 -2.06 -5.95 -17.63
C ARG A 193 -1.89 -4.52 -17.12
N CYS A 194 -1.04 -4.32 -16.11
CA CYS A 194 -0.79 -2.98 -15.56
C CYS A 194 -0.03 -2.07 -16.53
N PHE A 195 0.93 -2.62 -17.28
CA PHE A 195 1.91 -1.83 -18.01
C PHE A 195 1.85 -2.02 -19.53
N GLY A 196 1.06 -2.97 -20.02
CA GLY A 196 0.97 -3.35 -21.43
C GLY A 196 2.16 -4.19 -21.90
N ASP A 197 1.96 -4.87 -23.04
CA ASP A 197 3.06 -5.56 -23.74
C ASP A 197 3.94 -4.54 -24.43
N ARG A 198 5.12 -4.26 -23.88
CA ARG A 198 6.25 -3.83 -24.72
C ARG A 198 7.14 -5.04 -24.92
N SER A 199 6.91 -5.72 -26.02
CA SER A 199 7.96 -6.54 -26.61
C SER A 199 9.12 -5.59 -26.98
N VAL A 200 10.26 -5.76 -26.36
CA VAL A 200 11.52 -5.13 -26.77
C VAL A 200 11.92 -5.72 -28.12
#